data_241d1ca66ec281be20aadc75ecc2d1e3
#
_entry.id   241d1ca66ec281be20aadc75ecc2d1e3
#
_cell.length_a   1.000
_cell.length_b   1.000
_cell.length_c   1.000
_cell.angle_alpha   90.00
_cell.angle_beta   90.00
_cell.angle_gamma   90.00
#
_symmetry.space_group_name_H-M   'P 1'
#
loop_
_entity.id
_entity.type
_entity.pdbx_description
1 polymer ?
#
loop_
_entity_poly.entity_id
_entity_poly.type
_entity_poly.pdbx_seq_one_letter_code
_entity_poly.pdbx_strand_id
1 'polypeptide(L)'
;MKRCFILLAGLMAATAALAGPRVELVTNMGTLEVELNDTAAPATVANFLRYVDDGSYDGSIFHRLIPGFVVQGGGFDTDYQSLPTYSPVVNESNNGLDNLTGTIAMARTQDPNSATRQFYINLNDNQSLNGGRKAGYTVFGKVIAGDDVLEKMARVDTGMNLKLRARDVPEQDIVLQQVRRLNDAQANH
;
A
#
# COMPACT_ATOMS: atom_id res chain seq x y z
N MET A 1 -41.86 -47.69 -26.40
CA MET A 1 -40.73 -46.77 -26.67
C MET A 1 -40.56 -45.89 -25.43
N LYS A 2 -39.59 -46.25 -24.57
CA LYS A 2 -39.30 -45.49 -23.32
C LYS A 2 -38.15 -44.54 -23.60
N ARG A 3 -38.36 -43.21 -23.57
CA ARG A 3 -37.34 -42.19 -23.72
C ARG A 3 -36.68 -41.95 -22.38
N CYS A 4 -35.42 -42.37 -22.18
CA CYS A 4 -34.59 -41.96 -21.06
C CYS A 4 -34.10 -40.52 -21.29
N PHE A 5 -34.48 -39.61 -20.41
CA PHE A 5 -33.87 -38.29 -20.30
C PHE A 5 -32.68 -38.39 -19.34
N ILE A 6 -31.47 -38.23 -19.87
CA ILE A 6 -30.24 -38.09 -19.08
C ILE A 6 -30.14 -36.61 -18.71
N LEU A 7 -30.35 -36.27 -17.45
CA LEU A 7 -30.06 -34.96 -16.89
C LEU A 7 -28.51 -34.85 -16.65
N LEU A 8 -27.84 -34.08 -17.48
CA LEU A 8 -26.43 -33.75 -17.29
C LEU A 8 -26.36 -32.61 -16.25
N ALA A 9 -26.10 -32.94 -14.99
CA ALA A 9 -25.84 -31.94 -13.94
C ALA A 9 -24.42 -31.37 -14.15
N GLY A 10 -24.35 -30.17 -14.72
CA GLY A 10 -23.11 -29.42 -14.85
C GLY A 10 -22.63 -28.94 -13.48
N LEU A 11 -21.53 -29.50 -12.99
CA LEU A 11 -20.84 -29.06 -11.79
C LEU A 11 -20.11 -27.74 -12.12
N MET A 12 -20.70 -26.58 -11.80
CA MET A 12 -19.99 -25.30 -11.81
C MET A 12 -19.00 -25.30 -10.64
N ALA A 13 -17.75 -25.55 -10.93
CA ALA A 13 -16.66 -25.26 -9.99
C ALA A 13 -16.52 -23.73 -9.87
N ALA A 14 -17.01 -23.17 -8.78
CA ALA A 14 -16.71 -21.78 -8.41
C ALA A 14 -15.21 -21.70 -8.12
N THR A 15 -14.43 -21.09 -9.03
CA THR A 15 -13.06 -20.71 -8.75
C THR A 15 -13.11 -19.59 -7.72
N ALA A 16 -12.85 -19.91 -6.44
CA ALA A 16 -12.57 -18.89 -5.43
C ALA A 16 -11.34 -18.11 -5.93
N ALA A 17 -11.54 -16.85 -6.30
CA ALA A 17 -10.41 -15.94 -6.50
C ALA A 17 -9.67 -15.88 -5.17
N LEU A 18 -8.42 -16.34 -5.13
CA LEU A 18 -7.58 -16.20 -3.96
C LEU A 18 -7.39 -14.69 -3.75
N ALA A 19 -7.91 -14.19 -2.64
CA ALA A 19 -7.61 -12.85 -2.17
C ALA A 19 -6.10 -12.75 -1.95
N GLY A 20 -5.49 -11.62 -2.33
CA GLY A 20 -4.05 -11.40 -2.12
C GLY A 20 -3.70 -11.34 -0.62
N PRO A 21 -2.41 -11.37 -0.30
CA PRO A 21 -1.96 -11.21 1.08
C PRO A 21 -2.52 -9.94 1.71
N ARG A 22 -2.92 -10.00 3.00
CA ARG A 22 -3.43 -8.83 3.74
C ARG A 22 -2.46 -8.43 4.83
N VAL A 23 -2.39 -7.13 5.08
CA VAL A 23 -1.59 -6.56 6.17
C VAL A 23 -2.41 -5.52 6.94
N GLU A 24 -2.12 -5.39 8.23
CA GLU A 24 -2.55 -4.26 9.05
C GLU A 24 -1.43 -3.24 9.16
N LEU A 25 -1.78 -1.97 8.98
CA LEU A 25 -0.97 -0.82 9.32
C LEU A 25 -1.57 -0.19 10.58
N VAL A 26 -1.05 -0.58 11.75
CA VAL A 26 -1.49 -0.01 13.03
C VAL A 26 -0.80 1.32 13.23
N THR A 27 -1.57 2.40 13.32
CA THR A 27 -1.04 3.75 13.51
C THR A 27 -1.54 4.35 14.83
N ASN A 28 -0.91 5.44 15.28
CA ASN A 28 -1.41 6.23 16.41
C ASN A 28 -2.76 6.94 16.13
N MET A 29 -3.28 6.85 14.90
CA MET A 29 -4.57 7.43 14.50
C MET A 29 -5.66 6.37 14.29
N GLY A 30 -5.29 5.09 14.32
CA GLY A 30 -6.13 3.91 14.09
C GLY A 30 -5.46 2.92 13.14
N THR A 31 -6.19 1.90 12.76
CA THR A 31 -5.69 0.80 11.94
C THR A 31 -6.25 0.88 10.52
N LEU A 32 -5.38 0.67 9.53
CA LEU A 32 -5.74 0.45 8.14
C LEU A 32 -5.51 -1.02 7.80
N GLU A 33 -6.47 -1.65 7.13
CA GLU A 33 -6.27 -2.98 6.53
C GLU A 33 -6.03 -2.82 5.03
N VAL A 34 -4.98 -3.45 4.53
CA VAL A 34 -4.55 -3.35 3.12
C VAL A 34 -4.50 -4.73 2.50
N GLU A 35 -5.20 -4.91 1.38
CA GLU A 35 -5.07 -6.07 0.52
C GLU A 35 -4.00 -5.81 -0.54
N LEU A 36 -3.01 -6.70 -0.62
CA LEU A 36 -1.92 -6.62 -1.58
C LEU A 36 -2.25 -7.41 -2.84
N ASN A 37 -1.74 -6.98 -3.99
CA ASN A 37 -1.94 -7.66 -5.27
C ASN A 37 -0.61 -8.27 -5.75
N ASP A 38 -0.28 -9.45 -5.23
CA ASP A 38 0.94 -10.18 -5.57
C ASP A 38 0.92 -10.79 -6.97
N THR A 39 -0.25 -10.88 -7.60
CA THR A 39 -0.39 -11.29 -9.00
C THR A 39 0.02 -10.16 -9.95
N ALA A 40 -0.41 -8.93 -9.69
CA ALA A 40 -0.13 -7.78 -10.56
C ALA A 40 1.24 -7.13 -10.26
N ALA A 41 1.73 -7.21 -9.01
CA ALA A 41 2.98 -6.60 -8.58
C ALA A 41 3.82 -7.56 -7.70
N PRO A 42 4.21 -8.74 -8.20
CA PRO A 42 4.84 -9.78 -7.39
C PRO A 42 6.15 -9.34 -6.75
N ALA A 43 7.03 -8.66 -7.47
CA ALA A 43 8.31 -8.20 -6.94
C ALA A 43 8.13 -7.09 -5.90
N THR A 44 7.19 -6.18 -6.13
CA THR A 44 6.88 -5.07 -5.21
C THR A 44 6.25 -5.60 -3.92
N VAL A 45 5.28 -6.52 -4.03
CA VAL A 45 4.64 -7.13 -2.84
C VAL A 45 5.66 -7.93 -2.04
N ALA A 46 6.51 -8.73 -2.69
CA ALA A 46 7.57 -9.47 -2.00
C ALA A 46 8.55 -8.52 -1.27
N ASN A 47 8.95 -7.41 -1.90
CA ASN A 47 9.78 -6.38 -1.29
C ASN A 47 9.10 -5.73 -0.07
N PHE A 48 7.84 -5.32 -0.20
CA PHE A 48 7.08 -4.71 0.90
C PHE A 48 6.92 -5.68 2.08
N LEU A 49 6.52 -6.92 1.79
CA LEU A 49 6.33 -7.95 2.82
C LEU A 49 7.63 -8.33 3.54
N ARG A 50 8.80 -8.20 2.89
CA ARG A 50 10.08 -8.39 3.56
C ARG A 50 10.31 -7.41 4.71
N TYR A 51 9.94 -6.11 4.52
CA TYR A 51 10.00 -5.10 5.59
C TYR A 51 8.90 -5.31 6.65
N VAL A 52 7.76 -5.88 6.27
CA VAL A 52 6.70 -6.26 7.23
C VAL A 52 7.18 -7.42 8.11
N ASP A 53 7.74 -8.48 7.50
CA ASP A 53 8.13 -9.71 8.18
C ASP A 53 9.30 -9.52 9.14
N ASP A 54 10.20 -8.58 8.84
CA ASP A 54 11.33 -8.26 9.75
C ASP A 54 11.00 -7.15 10.76
N GLY A 55 9.74 -6.63 10.75
CA GLY A 55 9.29 -5.60 11.67
C GLY A 55 9.92 -4.22 11.45
N SER A 56 10.63 -4.01 10.33
CA SER A 56 11.39 -2.76 10.12
C SER A 56 10.52 -1.55 9.77
N TYR A 57 9.22 -1.73 9.54
CA TYR A 57 8.26 -0.62 9.45
C TYR A 57 7.81 -0.09 10.80
N ASP A 58 7.94 -0.89 11.87
CA ASP A 58 7.49 -0.49 13.20
C ASP A 58 8.28 0.73 13.71
N GLY A 59 7.56 1.73 14.20
CA GLY A 59 8.12 3.01 14.62
C GLY A 59 8.46 3.99 13.48
N SER A 60 8.24 3.62 12.21
CA SER A 60 8.39 4.58 11.11
C SER A 60 7.22 5.56 11.04
N ILE A 61 7.40 6.67 10.33
CA ILE A 61 6.40 7.73 10.21
C ILE A 61 5.91 7.93 8.77
N PHE A 62 4.71 8.48 8.65
CA PHE A 62 4.28 9.16 7.43
C PHE A 62 4.86 10.58 7.45
N HIS A 63 5.96 10.78 6.77
CA HIS A 63 6.77 11.99 6.79
C HIS A 63 6.33 13.05 5.78
N ARG A 64 5.38 12.74 4.90
CA ARG A 64 4.84 13.65 3.89
C ARG A 64 3.35 13.44 3.71
N LEU A 65 2.61 14.53 3.76
CA LEU A 65 1.17 14.55 3.53
C LEU A 65 0.81 15.74 2.65
N ILE A 66 0.18 15.47 1.53
CA ILE A 66 -0.46 16.51 0.70
C ILE A 66 -1.95 16.18 0.65
N PRO A 67 -2.80 16.94 1.34
CA PRO A 67 -4.25 16.76 1.33
C PRO A 67 -4.81 16.72 -0.10
N GLY A 68 -5.69 15.74 -0.38
CA GLY A 68 -6.25 15.54 -1.72
C GLY A 68 -5.26 14.99 -2.76
N PHE A 69 -4.08 14.53 -2.32
CA PHE A 69 -3.09 13.89 -3.18
C PHE A 69 -2.60 12.58 -2.57
N VAL A 70 -1.63 12.60 -1.66
CA VAL A 70 -1.04 11.37 -1.06
C VAL A 70 -0.63 11.58 0.39
N VAL A 71 -0.58 10.48 1.16
CA VAL A 71 0.15 10.35 2.42
C VAL A 71 1.26 9.33 2.26
N GLN A 72 2.53 9.74 2.46
CA GLN A 72 3.74 8.96 2.15
C GLN A 72 4.53 8.67 3.43
N GLY A 73 4.96 7.42 3.60
CA GLY A 73 5.66 6.98 4.80
C GLY A 73 6.65 5.84 4.59
N GLY A 74 7.08 5.27 5.73
CA GLY A 74 7.93 4.08 5.78
C GLY A 74 9.43 4.31 5.59
N GLY A 75 9.88 5.56 5.43
CA GLY A 75 11.29 5.88 5.14
C GLY A 75 12.09 6.48 6.28
N PHE A 76 11.42 6.99 7.30
CA PHE A 76 12.01 7.72 8.42
C PHE A 76 11.42 7.27 9.74
N ASP A 77 12.20 7.38 10.81
CA ASP A 77 11.74 7.23 12.18
C ASP A 77 11.18 8.54 12.77
N THR A 78 10.76 8.53 14.03
CA THR A 78 10.23 9.69 14.76
C THR A 78 11.28 10.79 15.03
N ASP A 79 12.57 10.48 14.90
CA ASP A 79 13.66 11.46 14.95
C ASP A 79 13.99 12.02 13.58
N TYR A 80 13.23 11.62 12.55
CA TYR A 80 13.44 11.97 11.14
C TYR A 80 14.76 11.43 10.56
N GLN A 81 15.29 10.34 11.13
CA GLN A 81 16.45 9.66 10.57
C GLN A 81 15.99 8.67 9.50
N SER A 82 16.76 8.60 8.40
CA SER A 82 16.50 7.63 7.34
C SER A 82 16.70 6.21 7.84
N LEU A 83 15.73 5.35 7.59
CA LEU A 83 15.77 3.95 7.96
C LEU A 83 16.53 3.11 6.91
N PRO A 84 17.21 2.02 7.31
CA PRO A 84 17.92 1.14 6.40
C PRO A 84 17.04 0.58 5.28
N THR A 85 17.61 0.40 4.09
CA THR A 85 16.90 -0.12 2.93
C THR A 85 17.54 -1.42 2.42
N TYR A 86 16.70 -2.31 1.86
CA TYR A 86 17.15 -3.40 1.00
C TYR A 86 17.45 -2.89 -0.41
N SER A 87 17.94 -3.78 -1.27
CA SER A 87 18.15 -3.48 -2.68
C SER A 87 16.85 -2.99 -3.33
N PRO A 88 16.94 -2.05 -4.27
CA PRO A 88 15.78 -1.56 -4.99
C PRO A 88 15.03 -2.66 -5.74
N VAL A 89 13.73 -2.46 -5.95
CA VAL A 89 12.86 -3.35 -6.70
C VAL A 89 12.57 -2.79 -8.09
N VAL A 90 12.41 -3.69 -9.07
CA VAL A 90 12.01 -3.33 -10.44
C VAL A 90 10.65 -2.62 -10.44
N ASN A 91 10.49 -1.65 -11.34
CA ASN A 91 9.23 -0.94 -11.52
C ASN A 91 8.21 -1.83 -12.23
N GLU A 92 7.07 -2.04 -11.60
CA GLU A 92 5.94 -2.83 -12.14
C GLU A 92 4.72 -1.94 -12.45
N SER A 93 4.89 -0.64 -12.71
CA SER A 93 3.77 0.31 -12.88
C SER A 93 2.90 0.09 -14.12
N ASN A 94 3.33 -0.78 -15.05
CA ASN A 94 2.53 -1.17 -16.23
C ASN A 94 1.72 -2.45 -15.96
N ASN A 95 1.29 -2.67 -14.73
CA ASN A 95 0.59 -3.86 -14.27
C ASN A 95 -0.95 -3.79 -14.39
N GLY A 96 -1.48 -2.73 -14.99
CA GLY A 96 -2.92 -2.53 -15.15
C GLY A 96 -3.63 -1.96 -13.92
N LEU A 97 -2.90 -1.61 -12.86
CA LEU A 97 -3.45 -0.96 -11.68
C LEU A 97 -3.20 0.55 -11.74
N ASP A 98 -4.25 1.32 -11.45
CA ASP A 98 -4.22 2.77 -11.44
C ASP A 98 -4.05 3.33 -10.01
N ASN A 99 -3.45 4.52 -9.92
CA ASN A 99 -3.33 5.30 -8.69
C ASN A 99 -4.68 5.96 -8.35
N LEU A 100 -5.65 5.16 -7.92
CA LEU A 100 -6.97 5.60 -7.49
C LEU A 100 -6.99 5.82 -5.97
N THR A 101 -7.97 6.56 -5.48
CA THR A 101 -8.21 6.79 -4.05
C THR A 101 -8.17 5.48 -3.26
N GLY A 102 -7.42 5.47 -2.15
CA GLY A 102 -7.26 4.29 -1.28
C GLY A 102 -6.23 3.26 -1.78
N THR A 103 -5.66 3.39 -2.99
CA THR A 103 -4.60 2.47 -3.43
C THR A 103 -3.26 2.81 -2.76
N ILE A 104 -2.44 1.76 -2.54
CA ILE A 104 -1.06 1.87 -2.03
C ILE A 104 -0.07 1.66 -3.17
N ALA A 105 0.95 2.52 -3.24
CA ALA A 105 1.96 2.48 -4.29
C ALA A 105 3.36 2.78 -3.76
N MET A 106 4.40 2.33 -4.48
CA MET A 106 5.79 2.56 -4.10
C MET A 106 6.26 3.96 -4.47
N ALA A 107 6.82 4.66 -3.50
CA ALA A 107 7.59 5.87 -3.76
C ALA A 107 8.96 5.52 -4.36
N ARG A 108 9.47 6.40 -5.21
CA ARG A 108 10.76 6.25 -5.89
C ARG A 108 11.40 7.60 -6.23
N THR A 109 12.66 7.59 -6.60
CA THR A 109 13.35 8.75 -7.17
C THR A 109 13.00 8.91 -8.67
N GLN A 110 13.78 9.69 -9.41
CA GLN A 110 13.60 9.81 -10.86
C GLN A 110 13.92 8.50 -11.60
N ASP A 111 14.81 7.67 -11.06
CA ASP A 111 15.05 6.33 -11.59
C ASP A 111 13.82 5.44 -11.31
N PRO A 112 13.17 4.89 -12.34
CA PRO A 112 12.03 4.02 -12.17
C PRO A 112 12.26 2.81 -11.26
N ASN A 113 13.46 2.26 -11.27
CA ASN A 113 13.86 1.07 -10.52
C ASN A 113 14.54 1.39 -9.18
N SER A 114 14.26 2.54 -8.58
CA SER A 114 14.86 2.98 -7.32
C SER A 114 13.98 2.77 -6.08
N ALA A 115 12.80 2.20 -6.23
CA ALA A 115 11.90 1.96 -5.11
C ALA A 115 12.52 0.97 -4.11
N THR A 116 12.47 1.30 -2.82
CA THR A 116 12.99 0.45 -1.74
C THR A 116 11.92 0.17 -0.70
N ARG A 117 11.76 1.02 0.31
CA ARG A 117 10.81 0.82 1.43
C ARG A 117 9.69 1.85 1.49
N GLN A 118 9.89 3.05 0.94
CA GLN A 118 8.89 4.10 1.05
C GLN A 118 7.68 3.79 0.17
N PHE A 119 6.51 4.00 0.71
CA PHE A 119 5.23 3.84 0.03
C PHE A 119 4.34 5.05 0.30
N TYR A 120 3.28 5.19 -0.47
CA TYR A 120 2.24 6.16 -0.20
C TYR A 120 0.85 5.54 -0.41
N ILE A 121 -0.15 6.15 0.23
CA ILE A 121 -1.56 5.85 -0.01
C ILE A 121 -2.16 7.05 -0.75
N ASN A 122 -2.87 6.78 -1.82
CA ASN A 122 -3.56 7.79 -2.60
C ASN A 122 -4.78 8.34 -1.86
N LEU A 123 -4.84 9.66 -1.67
CA LEU A 123 -5.97 10.36 -1.05
C LEU A 123 -6.96 10.90 -2.12
N ASN A 124 -6.66 10.70 -3.38
CA ASN A 124 -7.46 11.08 -4.54
C ASN A 124 -7.10 10.20 -5.73
N ASP A 125 -7.86 10.30 -6.82
CA ASP A 125 -7.54 9.67 -8.10
C ASP A 125 -6.40 10.43 -8.78
N ASN A 126 -5.19 9.86 -8.73
CA ASN A 126 -3.95 10.49 -9.16
C ASN A 126 -3.47 9.92 -10.49
N GLN A 127 -4.23 10.09 -11.56
CA GLN A 127 -3.92 9.54 -12.90
C GLN A 127 -2.54 9.95 -13.44
N SER A 128 -2.02 11.11 -13.02
CA SER A 128 -0.67 11.58 -13.39
C SER A 128 0.47 10.71 -12.86
N LEU A 129 0.19 9.84 -11.87
CA LEU A 129 1.14 8.89 -11.29
C LEU A 129 1.13 7.53 -12.00
N ASN A 130 0.17 7.29 -12.90
CA ASN A 130 0.05 6.04 -13.62
C ASN A 130 1.18 5.82 -14.62
N GLY A 131 1.44 4.53 -14.92
CA GLY A 131 2.33 4.12 -16.00
C GLY A 131 1.77 4.46 -17.39
N GLY A 132 2.57 4.24 -18.42
CA GLY A 132 2.20 4.52 -19.81
C GLY A 132 3.44 4.62 -20.68
N ARG A 133 3.58 5.71 -21.44
CA ARG A 133 4.81 5.97 -22.22
C ARG A 133 6.06 6.12 -21.36
N LYS A 134 5.89 6.52 -20.11
CA LYS A 134 6.94 6.59 -19.08
C LYS A 134 6.52 5.70 -17.92
N ALA A 135 7.50 5.18 -17.18
CA ALA A 135 7.22 4.44 -15.98
C ALA A 135 6.51 5.33 -14.93
N GLY A 136 5.37 4.84 -14.45
CA GLY A 136 4.64 5.45 -13.34
C GLY A 136 5.16 5.01 -11.98
N TYR A 137 4.27 5.04 -11.00
CA TYR A 137 4.49 4.52 -9.65
C TYR A 137 3.71 3.21 -9.50
N THR A 138 4.38 2.17 -9.04
CA THR A 138 3.80 0.83 -8.96
C THR A 138 2.74 0.76 -7.87
N VAL A 139 1.48 0.68 -8.27
CA VAL A 139 0.38 0.30 -7.37
C VAL A 139 0.49 -1.19 -7.09
N PHE A 140 0.42 -1.58 -5.81
CA PHE A 140 0.59 -2.97 -5.39
C PHE A 140 -0.45 -3.46 -4.37
N GLY A 141 -1.48 -2.65 -4.08
CA GLY A 141 -2.58 -3.00 -3.19
C GLY A 141 -3.56 -1.86 -2.99
N LYS A 142 -4.49 -2.06 -2.07
CA LYS A 142 -5.51 -1.07 -1.70
C LYS A 142 -5.92 -1.22 -0.24
N VAL A 143 -6.31 -0.11 0.38
CA VAL A 143 -7.00 -0.09 1.67
C VAL A 143 -8.38 -0.72 1.50
N ILE A 144 -8.70 -1.68 2.36
CA ILE A 144 -9.99 -2.40 2.37
C ILE A 144 -10.79 -2.16 3.65
N ALA A 145 -10.15 -1.61 4.70
CA ALA A 145 -10.80 -1.15 5.92
C ALA A 145 -10.00 -0.01 6.56
N GLY A 146 -10.69 0.88 7.30
CA GLY A 146 -10.07 2.02 7.98
C GLY A 146 -10.18 3.34 7.20
N ASP A 147 -11.17 3.50 6.32
CA ASP A 147 -11.38 4.73 5.55
C ASP A 147 -11.47 5.98 6.45
N ASP A 148 -12.10 5.86 7.65
CA ASP A 148 -12.17 6.93 8.63
C ASP A 148 -10.80 7.31 9.20
N VAL A 149 -9.87 6.34 9.31
CA VAL A 149 -8.48 6.58 9.72
C VAL A 149 -7.74 7.33 8.62
N LEU A 150 -7.90 6.92 7.37
CA LEU A 150 -7.30 7.58 6.22
C LEU A 150 -7.80 9.04 6.09
N GLU A 151 -9.11 9.26 6.33
CA GLU A 151 -9.67 10.61 6.37
C GLU A 151 -9.11 11.46 7.53
N LYS A 152 -8.91 10.87 8.72
CA LYS A 152 -8.27 11.56 9.85
C LYS A 152 -6.83 11.95 9.51
N MET A 153 -6.06 11.04 8.92
CA MET A 153 -4.70 11.32 8.45
C MET A 153 -4.68 12.49 7.46
N ALA A 154 -5.61 12.49 6.49
CA ALA A 154 -5.68 13.53 5.45
C ALA A 154 -6.00 14.94 5.97
N ARG A 155 -6.48 15.06 7.21
CA ARG A 155 -6.83 16.33 7.87
C ARG A 155 -5.75 16.87 8.81
N VAL A 156 -4.64 16.14 8.97
CA VAL A 156 -3.52 16.62 9.78
C VAL A 156 -2.89 17.84 9.11
N ASP A 157 -2.68 18.89 9.87
CA ASP A 157 -1.98 20.09 9.39
C ASP A 157 -0.54 19.76 9.00
N THR A 158 -0.04 20.43 7.98
CA THR A 158 1.31 20.20 7.47
C THR A 158 2.13 21.48 7.43
N GLY A 159 3.41 21.35 7.65
CA GLY A 159 4.34 22.48 7.71
C GLY A 159 5.73 22.14 7.17
N MET A 160 6.64 23.11 7.39
CA MET A 160 8.06 22.97 7.11
C MET A 160 8.75 22.23 8.26
N ASN A 161 9.40 21.12 7.96
CA ASN A 161 10.27 20.44 8.92
C ASN A 161 11.74 20.75 8.61
N LEU A 162 12.45 21.31 9.59
CA LEU A 162 13.86 21.72 9.41
C LEU A 162 14.84 20.55 9.41
N LYS A 163 14.51 19.44 10.10
CA LYS A 163 15.38 18.23 10.09
C LYS A 163 15.36 17.57 8.72
N LEU A 164 14.18 17.42 8.10
CA LEU A 164 14.03 16.89 6.74
C LEU A 164 14.33 17.93 5.66
N ARG A 165 14.37 19.23 5.99
CA ARG A 165 14.40 20.34 5.02
C ARG A 165 13.30 20.20 3.96
N ALA A 166 12.12 19.75 4.38
CA ALA A 166 11.00 19.43 3.53
C ALA A 166 9.73 20.18 3.97
N ARG A 167 8.89 20.48 3.00
CA ARG A 167 7.51 20.95 3.20
C ARG A 167 6.58 19.75 3.25
N ASP A 168 5.32 20.04 3.56
CA ASP A 168 4.24 19.05 3.57
C ASP A 168 4.49 17.92 4.58
N VAL A 169 5.22 18.21 5.67
CA VAL A 169 5.44 17.26 6.77
C VAL A 169 4.30 17.43 7.78
N PRO A 170 3.61 16.35 8.20
CA PRO A 170 2.60 16.44 9.26
C PRO A 170 3.14 17.13 10.50
N GLU A 171 2.40 18.13 11.04
CA GLU A 171 2.79 18.82 12.27
C GLU A 171 2.59 17.92 13.49
N GLN A 172 1.65 16.99 13.43
CA GLN A 172 1.50 15.89 14.37
C GLN A 172 2.00 14.62 13.70
N ASP A 173 3.01 13.97 14.27
CA ASP A 173 3.57 12.75 13.72
C ASP A 173 2.49 11.66 13.57
N ILE A 174 2.38 11.12 12.36
CA ILE A 174 1.57 9.95 12.06
C ILE A 174 2.52 8.75 12.08
N VAL A 175 2.46 7.98 13.17
CA VAL A 175 3.41 6.89 13.44
C VAL A 175 2.80 5.54 13.07
N LEU A 176 3.53 4.76 12.30
CA LEU A 176 3.29 3.33 12.11
C LEU A 176 3.79 2.59 13.35
N GLN A 177 2.89 2.27 14.27
CA GLN A 177 3.22 1.59 15.53
C GLN A 177 3.58 0.13 15.29
N GLN A 178 2.87 -0.52 14.35
CA GLN A 178 3.12 -1.90 13.94
C GLN A 178 2.60 -2.12 12.53
N VAL A 179 3.33 -2.91 11.73
CA VAL A 179 2.86 -3.44 10.45
C VAL A 179 2.97 -4.95 10.47
N ARG A 180 1.85 -5.66 10.25
CA ARG A 180 1.84 -7.13 10.33
C ARG A 180 0.97 -7.76 9.27
N ARG A 181 1.27 -9.00 8.88
CA ARG A 181 0.38 -9.80 8.05
C ARG A 181 -0.86 -10.19 8.82
N LEU A 182 -2.00 -10.19 8.13
CA LEU A 182 -3.22 -10.84 8.60
C LEU A 182 -3.25 -12.28 8.08
N ASN A 183 -3.48 -13.23 8.98
CA ASN A 183 -3.78 -14.61 8.61
C ASN A 183 -5.28 -14.73 8.31
N ASP A 184 -5.67 -15.62 7.38
CA ASP A 184 -7.08 -15.84 6.99
C ASP A 184 -8.03 -16.09 8.16
N ALA A 185 -7.51 -16.57 9.30
CA ALA A 185 -8.28 -16.76 10.54
C ALA A 185 -8.60 -15.44 11.28
N GLN A 186 -7.91 -14.34 10.98
CA GLN A 186 -8.08 -13.03 11.62
C GLN A 186 -8.88 -12.04 10.74
N ALA A 187 -9.07 -12.37 9.46
CA ALA A 187 -9.79 -11.53 8.49
C ALA A 187 -11.32 -11.59 8.61
N ASN A 188 -11.87 -12.35 9.57
CA ASN A 188 -13.32 -12.60 9.72
C ASN A 188 -13.90 -12.06 11.04
N HIS A 189 -13.32 -11.03 11.64
CA HIS A 189 -13.87 -10.39 12.86
C HIS A 189 -14.27 -8.95 12.64
#